data_a4f4e19d24e9b1398b6c8a52f9d5766e
#
_entry.id   a4f4e19d24e9b1398b6c8a52f9d5766e
#
_cell.length_a   1.000
_cell.length_b   1.000
_cell.length_c   1.000
_cell.angle_alpha   90.00
_cell.angle_beta   90.00
_cell.angle_gamma   90.00
#
_symmetry.space_group_name_H-M   'P 1'
#
loop_
_entity.id
_entity.type
_entity.pdbx_description
1 polymer ?
#
loop_
_entity_poly.entity_id
_entity_poly.type
_entity_poly.pdbx_seq_one_letter_code
_entity_poly.pdbx_strand_id
1 'polypeptide(L)'
;MLVYPIGKTQASFHAAQALRRSGVSLVDHPAPEVTHLLLDVPSFQENGSLRGGGAVLDHLERLPPNVTVVGGNLTHPDLTVHKTIDLLQDADYLAVNAAITADCALRIAAREMKLVFFRCPVLILGWGRIGKCLAQLLHALGAQVTVAARKGTDLAMLRALGYRAIPIGGLPSCPFDFRVVFNTVPFEIMSTAGCDNCIFIDLASNPGLSGGNVISARGLPGTFAPESSGELIAGTFLKLAGRK
;
A
#
# COMPACT_ATOMS: atom_id res chain seq x y z
N MET A 1 -23.56 2.43 16.70
CA MET A 1 -22.20 2.84 16.34
C MET A 1 -22.30 4.18 15.64
N LEU A 2 -21.69 5.22 16.20
CA LEU A 2 -21.61 6.56 15.62
C LEU A 2 -20.14 6.88 15.35
N VAL A 3 -19.81 7.21 14.10
CA VAL A 3 -18.42 7.38 13.66
C VAL A 3 -18.17 8.83 13.29
N TYR A 4 -17.06 9.39 13.76
CA TYR A 4 -16.55 10.70 13.36
C TYR A 4 -15.31 10.49 12.47
N PRO A 5 -15.45 10.59 11.13
CA PRO A 5 -14.32 10.49 10.21
C PRO A 5 -13.62 11.85 10.07
N ILE A 6 -12.31 11.89 10.36
CA ILE A 6 -11.48 13.10 10.20
C ILE A 6 -10.40 12.95 9.13
N GLY A 7 -10.29 11.79 8.52
CA GLY A 7 -9.36 11.56 7.41
C GLY A 7 -9.68 12.48 6.22
N LYS A 8 -8.63 13.07 5.62
CA LYS A 8 -8.75 14.05 4.52
C LYS A 8 -8.31 13.50 3.17
N THR A 9 -7.85 12.25 3.11
CA THR A 9 -7.49 11.63 1.84
C THR A 9 -8.74 11.25 1.03
N GLN A 10 -8.59 11.12 -0.30
CA GLN A 10 -9.67 10.63 -1.16
C GLN A 10 -10.14 9.22 -0.73
N ALA A 11 -9.22 8.36 -0.29
CA ALA A 11 -9.56 7.04 0.24
C ALA A 11 -10.47 7.15 1.49
N SER A 12 -10.18 8.09 2.41
CA SER A 12 -11.01 8.32 3.59
C SER A 12 -12.40 8.86 3.25
N PHE A 13 -12.49 9.72 2.23
CA PHE A 13 -13.77 10.18 1.71
C PHE A 13 -14.62 9.01 1.18
N HIS A 14 -14.05 8.15 0.34
CA HIS A 14 -14.73 6.95 -0.17
C HIS A 14 -15.06 5.94 0.95
N ALA A 15 -14.19 5.81 1.97
CA ALA A 15 -14.46 4.99 3.14
C ALA A 15 -15.68 5.48 3.92
N ALA A 16 -15.79 6.79 4.16
CA ALA A 16 -16.96 7.38 4.79
C ALA A 16 -18.25 7.14 3.98
N GLN A 17 -18.19 7.27 2.65
CA GLN A 17 -19.32 6.95 1.78
C GLN A 17 -19.72 5.45 1.86
N ALA A 18 -18.75 4.54 1.84
CA ALA A 18 -18.99 3.11 1.93
C ALA A 18 -19.61 2.74 3.29
N LEU A 19 -19.14 3.34 4.39
CA LEU A 19 -19.73 3.16 5.73
C LEU A 19 -21.19 3.65 5.76
N ARG A 20 -21.51 4.81 5.17
CA ARG A 20 -22.91 5.29 5.06
C ARG A 20 -23.79 4.32 4.28
N ARG A 21 -23.31 3.81 3.15
CA ARG A 21 -24.05 2.80 2.36
C ARG A 21 -24.31 1.52 3.16
N SER A 22 -23.42 1.19 4.09
CA SER A 22 -23.56 0.03 4.99
C SER A 22 -24.41 0.32 6.24
N GLY A 23 -25.08 1.47 6.33
CA GLY A 23 -25.98 1.82 7.43
C GLY A 23 -25.27 2.35 8.69
N VAL A 24 -23.98 2.72 8.61
CA VAL A 24 -23.26 3.33 9.72
C VAL A 24 -23.61 4.82 9.82
N SER A 25 -23.98 5.28 11.01
CA SER A 25 -24.21 6.69 11.28
C SER A 25 -22.89 7.46 11.37
N LEU A 26 -22.76 8.53 10.59
CA LEU A 26 -21.57 9.38 10.57
C LEU A 26 -21.94 10.81 10.98
N VAL A 27 -21.03 11.44 11.72
CA VAL A 27 -21.10 12.88 12.06
C VAL A 27 -19.88 13.61 11.50
N ASP A 28 -20.00 14.90 11.25
CA ASP A 28 -18.95 15.78 10.71
C ASP A 28 -18.31 16.69 11.78
N HIS A 29 -18.73 16.55 13.03
CA HIS A 29 -18.20 17.28 14.18
C HIS A 29 -18.09 16.35 15.41
N PRO A 30 -17.24 16.67 16.38
CA PRO A 30 -17.16 15.90 17.62
C PRO A 30 -18.47 16.05 18.43
N ALA A 31 -18.97 14.91 18.94
CA ALA A 31 -20.19 14.84 19.73
C ALA A 31 -20.04 13.82 20.88
N PRO A 32 -20.76 14.00 22.01
CA PRO A 32 -20.66 13.08 23.17
C PRO A 32 -21.05 11.63 22.87
N GLU A 33 -21.83 11.38 21.84
CA GLU A 33 -22.31 10.06 21.43
C GLU A 33 -21.37 9.35 20.46
N VAL A 34 -20.28 9.98 20.02
CA VAL A 34 -19.31 9.39 19.10
C VAL A 34 -18.66 8.18 19.77
N THR A 35 -18.73 7.05 19.11
CA THR A 35 -18.15 5.79 19.58
C THR A 35 -16.81 5.46 18.91
N HIS A 36 -16.60 5.97 17.69
CA HIS A 36 -15.39 5.69 16.91
C HIS A 36 -14.90 6.97 16.19
N LEU A 37 -13.59 7.20 16.30
CA LEU A 37 -12.86 8.21 15.52
C LEU A 37 -12.12 7.50 14.39
N LEU A 38 -12.45 7.83 13.12
CA LEU A 38 -11.81 7.23 11.95
C LEU A 38 -10.78 8.19 11.34
N LEU A 39 -9.53 7.76 11.34
CA LEU A 39 -8.38 8.48 10.78
C LEU A 39 -8.06 8.00 9.36
N ASP A 40 -7.14 8.68 8.68
CA ASP A 40 -6.51 8.19 7.44
C ASP A 40 -5.71 6.88 7.66
N VAL A 41 -5.44 6.15 6.59
CA VAL A 41 -4.60 4.94 6.63
C VAL A 41 -3.45 5.08 5.62
N PRO A 42 -2.19 5.23 6.08
CA PRO A 42 -1.73 5.44 7.46
C PRO A 42 -2.19 6.78 8.04
N SER A 43 -2.26 6.87 9.38
CA SER A 43 -2.88 8.02 10.07
C SER A 43 -1.96 9.22 10.21
N PHE A 44 -0.66 9.00 10.45
CA PHE A 44 0.28 10.04 10.83
C PHE A 44 1.37 10.24 9.78
N GLN A 45 1.92 11.45 9.76
CA GLN A 45 3.15 11.82 9.08
C GLN A 45 4.37 11.50 9.97
N GLU A 46 5.58 11.58 9.43
CA GLU A 46 6.83 11.33 10.18
C GLU A 46 7.02 12.28 11.37
N ASN A 47 6.50 13.49 11.28
CA ASN A 47 6.54 14.50 12.36
C ASN A 47 5.46 14.29 13.44
N GLY A 48 4.66 13.22 13.37
CA GLY A 48 3.59 12.89 14.31
C GLY A 48 2.26 13.64 14.07
N SER A 49 2.19 14.59 13.14
CA SER A 49 0.91 15.22 12.79
C SER A 49 -0.01 14.25 12.02
N LEU A 50 -1.32 14.49 12.08
CA LEU A 50 -2.28 13.77 11.22
C LEU A 50 -1.92 13.97 9.74
N ARG A 51 -2.17 12.95 8.91
CA ARG A 51 -1.88 13.01 7.48
C ARG A 51 -2.59 14.18 6.77
N GLY A 52 -3.77 14.55 7.22
CA GLY A 52 -4.53 15.72 6.78
C GLY A 52 -4.14 17.04 7.45
N GLY A 53 -3.11 17.04 8.30
CA GLY A 53 -2.68 18.19 9.12
C GLY A 53 -3.40 18.28 10.47
N GLY A 54 -2.77 18.97 11.43
CA GLY A 54 -3.26 19.11 12.81
C GLY A 54 -2.82 17.99 13.75
N ALA A 55 -3.12 18.16 15.03
CA ALA A 55 -2.86 17.17 16.06
C ALA A 55 -4.09 16.28 16.31
N VAL A 56 -3.86 15.01 16.60
CA VAL A 56 -4.97 14.10 16.95
C VAL A 56 -5.61 14.50 18.27
N LEU A 57 -4.85 15.08 19.16
CA LEU A 57 -5.30 15.54 20.49
C LEU A 57 -6.41 16.58 20.39
N ASP A 58 -6.35 17.51 19.42
CA ASP A 58 -7.38 18.53 19.19
C ASP A 58 -8.77 17.94 18.93
N HIS A 59 -8.83 16.71 18.44
CA HIS A 59 -10.05 15.94 18.23
C HIS A 59 -10.42 15.13 19.47
N LEU A 60 -9.45 14.46 20.10
CA LEU A 60 -9.67 13.57 21.24
C LEU A 60 -10.21 14.30 22.45
N GLU A 61 -9.74 15.52 22.75
CA GLU A 61 -10.21 16.35 23.87
C GLU A 61 -11.70 16.71 23.79
N ARG A 62 -12.28 16.64 22.59
CA ARG A 62 -13.70 16.94 22.31
C ARG A 62 -14.58 15.71 22.21
N LEU A 63 -14.01 14.53 22.40
CA LEU A 63 -14.69 13.25 22.26
C LEU A 63 -14.78 12.51 23.60
N PRO A 64 -15.69 11.55 23.74
CA PRO A 64 -15.77 10.72 24.94
C PRO A 64 -14.44 10.01 25.23
N PRO A 65 -14.03 9.87 26.51
CA PRO A 65 -12.75 9.25 26.85
C PRO A 65 -12.66 7.77 26.45
N ASN A 66 -13.78 7.11 26.23
CA ASN A 66 -13.88 5.72 25.79
C ASN A 66 -14.02 5.57 24.27
N VAL A 67 -13.80 6.64 23.49
CA VAL A 67 -13.83 6.56 22.02
C VAL A 67 -12.79 5.56 21.52
N THR A 68 -13.18 4.74 20.55
CA THR A 68 -12.25 3.83 19.85
C THR A 68 -11.65 4.55 18.66
N VAL A 69 -10.32 4.61 18.57
CA VAL A 69 -9.61 5.22 17.45
C VAL A 69 -9.28 4.15 16.41
N VAL A 70 -9.67 4.39 15.16
CA VAL A 70 -9.47 3.48 14.03
C VAL A 70 -8.64 4.16 12.95
N GLY A 71 -7.63 3.47 12.43
CA GLY A 71 -6.73 4.02 11.41
C GLY A 71 -5.62 3.07 11.04
N GLY A 72 -4.46 3.59 10.71
CA GLY A 72 -3.27 2.78 10.40
C GLY A 72 -2.00 3.35 11.02
N ASN A 73 -1.10 2.49 11.51
CA ASN A 73 0.10 2.85 12.28
C ASN A 73 -0.25 3.67 13.53
N LEU A 74 -1.13 3.16 14.36
CA LEU A 74 -1.66 3.84 15.56
C LEU A 74 -0.70 3.77 16.76
N THR A 75 0.56 4.16 16.57
CA THR A 75 1.62 4.14 17.61
C THR A 75 1.85 5.51 18.26
N HIS A 76 1.00 6.50 17.98
CA HIS A 76 1.15 7.86 18.52
C HIS A 76 0.95 7.88 20.04
N PRO A 77 1.78 8.64 20.82
CA PRO A 77 1.68 8.70 22.28
C PRO A 77 0.30 9.08 22.82
N ASP A 78 -0.39 10.03 22.18
CA ASP A 78 -1.72 10.50 22.61
C ASP A 78 -2.80 9.41 22.50
N LEU A 79 -2.53 8.30 21.80
CA LEU A 79 -3.47 7.19 21.66
C LEU A 79 -3.33 6.12 22.74
N THR A 80 -2.33 6.20 23.61
CA THR A 80 -1.99 5.15 24.59
C THR A 80 -3.11 4.84 25.59
N VAL A 81 -3.95 5.82 25.87
CA VAL A 81 -5.09 5.69 26.81
C VAL A 81 -6.40 5.29 26.11
N HIS A 82 -6.41 5.24 24.79
CA HIS A 82 -7.59 4.91 23.99
C HIS A 82 -7.54 3.47 23.46
N LYS A 83 -8.71 2.88 23.28
CA LYS A 83 -8.81 1.64 22.51
C LYS A 83 -8.51 1.97 21.04
N THR A 84 -7.61 1.21 20.43
CA THR A 84 -7.22 1.39 19.02
C THR A 84 -7.56 0.16 18.18
N ILE A 85 -7.93 0.39 16.92
CA ILE A 85 -8.09 -0.63 15.89
C ILE A 85 -7.18 -0.22 14.72
N ASP A 86 -6.00 -0.82 14.64
CA ASP A 86 -5.04 -0.55 13.56
C ASP A 86 -5.30 -1.49 12.39
N LEU A 87 -5.84 -0.93 11.29
CA LEU A 87 -6.18 -1.67 10.07
C LEU A 87 -4.93 -2.26 9.40
N LEU A 88 -3.76 -1.66 9.60
CA LEU A 88 -2.49 -2.17 9.07
C LEU A 88 -1.94 -3.39 9.84
N GLN A 89 -2.61 -3.83 10.91
CA GLN A 89 -2.33 -5.10 11.58
C GLN A 89 -3.25 -6.23 11.09
N ASP A 90 -4.28 -5.94 10.29
CA ASP A 90 -5.16 -6.98 9.73
C ASP A 90 -4.52 -7.61 8.48
N ALA A 91 -4.38 -8.93 8.50
CA ALA A 91 -3.72 -9.67 7.42
C ALA A 91 -4.48 -9.59 6.09
N ASP A 92 -5.82 -9.60 6.15
CA ASP A 92 -6.66 -9.50 4.94
C ASP A 92 -6.57 -8.11 4.34
N TYR A 93 -6.60 -7.05 5.19
CA TYR A 93 -6.35 -5.68 4.75
C TYR A 93 -5.03 -5.56 3.99
N LEU A 94 -3.94 -6.07 4.58
CA LEU A 94 -2.60 -5.99 3.99
C LEU A 94 -2.50 -6.78 2.67
N ALA A 95 -3.20 -7.91 2.56
CA ALA A 95 -3.22 -8.71 1.34
C ALA A 95 -3.96 -7.99 0.20
N VAL A 96 -5.17 -7.48 0.48
CA VAL A 96 -5.98 -6.78 -0.52
C VAL A 96 -5.32 -5.45 -0.92
N ASN A 97 -4.76 -4.69 0.04
CA ASN A 97 -4.02 -3.46 -0.24
C ASN A 97 -2.80 -3.72 -1.14
N ALA A 98 -2.12 -4.85 -0.98
CA ALA A 98 -1.02 -5.25 -1.87
C ALA A 98 -1.50 -5.56 -3.30
N ALA A 99 -2.68 -6.18 -3.46
CA ALA A 99 -3.27 -6.43 -4.76
C ALA A 99 -3.66 -5.12 -5.46
N ILE A 100 -4.29 -4.17 -4.74
CA ILE A 100 -4.60 -2.83 -5.26
C ILE A 100 -3.31 -2.10 -5.66
N THR A 101 -2.26 -2.17 -4.83
CA THR A 101 -0.96 -1.56 -5.12
C THR A 101 -0.35 -2.13 -6.41
N ALA A 102 -0.41 -3.44 -6.60
CA ALA A 102 0.10 -4.11 -7.79
C ALA A 102 -0.65 -3.69 -9.05
N ASP A 103 -1.99 -3.60 -9.01
CA ASP A 103 -2.80 -3.10 -10.13
C ASP A 103 -2.43 -1.64 -10.48
N CYS A 104 -2.33 -0.78 -9.48
CA CYS A 104 -1.91 0.62 -9.68
C CYS A 104 -0.51 0.71 -10.31
N ALA A 105 0.43 -0.14 -9.89
CA ALA A 105 1.78 -0.18 -10.44
C ALA A 105 1.78 -0.60 -11.93
N LEU A 106 0.93 -1.55 -12.31
CA LEU A 106 0.75 -1.94 -13.71
C LEU A 106 0.19 -0.79 -14.56
N ARG A 107 -0.76 -0.01 -14.02
CA ARG A 107 -1.30 1.16 -14.74
C ARG A 107 -0.22 2.21 -15.00
N ILE A 108 0.68 2.44 -14.04
CA ILE A 108 1.84 3.33 -14.23
C ILE A 108 2.75 2.77 -15.32
N ALA A 109 3.13 1.50 -15.23
CA ALA A 109 3.98 0.87 -16.24
C ALA A 109 3.35 0.97 -17.64
N ALA A 110 2.06 0.63 -17.77
CA ALA A 110 1.35 0.67 -19.05
C ALA A 110 1.30 2.08 -19.65
N ARG A 111 1.22 3.13 -18.83
CA ARG A 111 1.23 4.52 -19.29
C ARG A 111 2.61 4.94 -19.83
N GLU A 112 3.66 4.48 -19.20
CA GLU A 112 5.05 4.85 -19.57
C GLU A 112 5.63 3.96 -20.68
N MET A 113 5.08 2.75 -20.85
CA MET A 113 5.54 1.81 -21.87
C MET A 113 5.03 2.16 -23.25
N LYS A 114 5.87 1.93 -24.26
CA LYS A 114 5.48 1.88 -25.70
C LYS A 114 5.29 0.44 -26.19
N LEU A 115 5.36 -0.55 -25.31
CA LEU A 115 5.25 -1.98 -25.57
C LEU A 115 4.07 -2.55 -24.79
N VAL A 116 3.57 -3.70 -25.22
CA VAL A 116 2.59 -4.48 -24.46
C VAL A 116 3.30 -5.41 -23.47
N PHE A 117 2.60 -5.88 -22.43
CA PHE A 117 3.17 -6.83 -21.48
C PHE A 117 3.40 -8.23 -22.08
N PHE A 118 2.63 -8.63 -23.08
CA PHE A 118 2.81 -9.93 -23.71
C PHE A 118 4.24 -10.12 -24.21
N ARG A 119 4.92 -11.16 -23.72
CA ARG A 119 6.35 -11.48 -23.94
C ARG A 119 7.33 -10.38 -23.51
N CYS A 120 6.88 -9.36 -22.79
CA CYS A 120 7.76 -8.32 -22.26
C CYS A 120 8.62 -8.89 -21.12
N PRO A 121 9.95 -8.75 -21.16
CA PRO A 121 10.80 -9.15 -20.03
C PRO A 121 10.67 -8.14 -18.89
N VAL A 122 10.17 -8.63 -17.74
CA VAL A 122 9.92 -7.85 -16.54
C VAL A 122 10.69 -8.43 -15.36
N LEU A 123 11.31 -7.56 -14.56
CA LEU A 123 11.98 -7.92 -13.32
C LEU A 123 11.18 -7.39 -12.13
N ILE A 124 10.95 -8.25 -11.15
CA ILE A 124 10.38 -7.88 -9.85
C ILE A 124 11.45 -8.08 -8.79
N LEU A 125 11.78 -7.01 -8.06
CA LEU A 125 12.68 -7.04 -6.92
C LEU A 125 11.84 -7.23 -5.65
N GLY A 126 11.99 -8.42 -5.02
CA GLY A 126 11.27 -8.81 -3.82
C GLY A 126 10.11 -9.79 -4.04
N TRP A 127 9.94 -10.72 -3.10
CA TRP A 127 8.88 -11.73 -3.07
C TRP A 127 7.95 -11.55 -1.87
N GLY A 128 7.66 -10.27 -1.52
CA GLY A 128 6.67 -9.87 -0.53
C GLY A 128 5.23 -9.92 -1.08
N ARG A 129 4.26 -9.41 -0.33
CA ARG A 129 2.84 -9.36 -0.74
C ARG A 129 2.66 -8.68 -2.11
N ILE A 130 3.22 -7.49 -2.30
CA ILE A 130 3.12 -6.73 -3.57
C ILE A 130 3.81 -7.50 -4.71
N GLY A 131 5.03 -8.01 -4.48
CA GLY A 131 5.78 -8.76 -5.49
C GLY A 131 5.04 -10.01 -5.98
N LYS A 132 4.36 -10.73 -5.07
CA LYS A 132 3.51 -11.89 -5.41
C LYS A 132 2.31 -11.50 -6.29
N CYS A 133 1.61 -10.43 -5.93
CA CYS A 133 0.48 -9.93 -6.73
C CYS A 133 0.94 -9.47 -8.11
N LEU A 134 2.05 -8.71 -8.20
CA LEU A 134 2.63 -8.28 -9.48
C LEU A 134 3.01 -9.48 -10.36
N ALA A 135 3.69 -10.48 -9.80
CA ALA A 135 4.11 -11.65 -10.55
C ALA A 135 2.91 -12.39 -11.15
N GLN A 136 1.84 -12.56 -10.37
CA GLN A 136 0.61 -13.20 -10.84
C GLN A 136 -0.07 -12.41 -11.96
N LEU A 137 -0.25 -11.10 -11.79
CA LEU A 137 -0.90 -10.23 -12.78
C LEU A 137 -0.09 -10.17 -14.09
N LEU A 138 1.23 -9.97 -13.99
CA LEU A 138 2.12 -9.92 -15.15
C LEU A 138 2.17 -11.27 -15.89
N HIS A 139 2.18 -12.37 -15.15
CA HIS A 139 2.13 -13.72 -15.74
C HIS A 139 0.80 -13.92 -16.53
N ALA A 140 -0.32 -13.49 -15.95
CA ALA A 140 -1.63 -13.55 -16.62
C ALA A 140 -1.68 -12.69 -17.90
N LEU A 141 -0.92 -11.58 -17.96
CA LEU A 141 -0.75 -10.75 -19.14
C LEU A 141 0.26 -11.32 -20.15
N GLY A 142 0.84 -12.49 -19.89
CA GLY A 142 1.81 -13.17 -20.76
C GLY A 142 3.21 -12.55 -20.74
N ALA A 143 3.57 -11.78 -19.72
CA ALA A 143 4.92 -11.22 -19.56
C ALA A 143 5.94 -12.32 -19.20
N GLN A 144 7.20 -12.10 -19.56
CA GLN A 144 8.33 -12.93 -19.13
C GLN A 144 8.84 -12.48 -17.77
N VAL A 145 8.21 -13.00 -16.72
CA VAL A 145 8.46 -12.55 -15.35
C VAL A 145 9.70 -13.22 -14.76
N THR A 146 10.65 -12.39 -14.34
CA THR A 146 11.79 -12.79 -13.49
C THR A 146 11.60 -12.16 -12.11
N VAL A 147 11.82 -12.93 -11.06
CA VAL A 147 11.73 -12.42 -9.67
C VAL A 147 13.09 -12.56 -8.98
N ALA A 148 13.57 -11.48 -8.40
CA ALA A 148 14.73 -11.48 -7.54
C ALA A 148 14.31 -11.60 -6.07
N ALA A 149 14.83 -12.60 -5.37
CA ALA A 149 14.52 -12.83 -3.97
C ALA A 149 15.79 -13.11 -3.15
N ARG A 150 15.72 -12.84 -1.83
CA ARG A 150 16.87 -13.03 -0.93
C ARG A 150 16.95 -14.46 -0.37
N LYS A 151 15.79 -15.03 0.00
CA LYS A 151 15.73 -16.32 0.69
C LYS A 151 15.78 -17.47 -0.30
N GLY A 152 16.59 -18.49 -0.04
CA GLY A 152 16.63 -19.72 -0.83
C GLY A 152 15.28 -20.44 -0.93
N THR A 153 14.48 -20.41 0.13
CA THR A 153 13.11 -20.94 0.16
C THR A 153 12.19 -20.23 -0.83
N ASP A 154 12.30 -18.90 -0.94
CA ASP A 154 11.52 -18.12 -1.88
C ASP A 154 11.94 -18.43 -3.33
N LEU A 155 13.25 -18.56 -3.59
CA LEU A 155 13.79 -18.93 -4.89
C LEU A 155 13.32 -20.33 -5.33
N ALA A 156 13.30 -21.29 -4.40
CA ALA A 156 12.80 -22.64 -4.67
C ALA A 156 11.30 -22.63 -5.01
N MET A 157 10.49 -21.87 -4.24
CA MET A 157 9.06 -21.73 -4.48
C MET A 157 8.78 -21.04 -5.82
N LEU A 158 9.51 -19.96 -6.15
CA LEU A 158 9.38 -19.27 -7.43
C LEU A 158 9.59 -20.22 -8.61
N ARG A 159 10.62 -21.07 -8.57
CA ARG A 159 10.87 -22.05 -9.61
C ARG A 159 9.77 -23.11 -9.70
N ALA A 160 9.27 -23.58 -8.55
CA ALA A 160 8.15 -24.53 -8.50
C ALA A 160 6.86 -23.95 -9.11
N LEU A 161 6.66 -22.62 -8.98
CA LEU A 161 5.55 -21.89 -9.60
C LEU A 161 5.78 -21.51 -11.08
N GLY A 162 6.92 -21.91 -11.68
CA GLY A 162 7.24 -21.63 -13.07
C GLY A 162 7.85 -20.25 -13.35
N TYR A 163 8.20 -19.48 -12.34
CA TYR A 163 8.87 -18.20 -12.52
C TYR A 163 10.40 -18.36 -12.69
N ARG A 164 11.00 -17.51 -13.52
CA ARG A 164 12.45 -17.34 -13.49
C ARG A 164 12.83 -16.65 -12.17
N ALA A 165 13.71 -17.30 -11.39
CA ALA A 165 14.12 -16.83 -10.07
C ALA A 165 15.62 -16.59 -10.02
N ILE A 166 16.04 -15.41 -9.56
CA ILE A 166 17.44 -15.05 -9.36
C ILE A 166 17.67 -14.57 -7.91
N PRO A 167 18.83 -14.83 -7.31
CA PRO A 167 19.17 -14.24 -6.03
C PRO A 167 19.39 -12.74 -6.18
N ILE A 168 18.99 -11.93 -5.19
CA ILE A 168 19.19 -10.47 -5.22
C ILE A 168 20.66 -10.10 -5.39
N GLY A 169 21.58 -10.82 -4.75
CA GLY A 169 23.02 -10.60 -4.92
C GLY A 169 23.58 -11.03 -6.28
N GLY A 170 22.78 -11.66 -7.15
CA GLY A 170 23.12 -12.05 -8.51
C GLY A 170 22.40 -11.24 -9.58
N LEU A 171 21.93 -10.02 -9.23
CA LEU A 171 21.35 -9.12 -10.20
C LEU A 171 22.37 -8.75 -11.29
N PRO A 172 21.99 -8.82 -12.59
CA PRO A 172 22.88 -8.42 -13.65
C PRO A 172 23.17 -6.91 -13.57
N SER A 173 24.39 -6.52 -13.95
CA SER A 173 24.74 -5.12 -14.14
C SER A 173 24.01 -4.57 -15.38
N CYS A 174 23.70 -3.28 -15.39
CA CYS A 174 23.23 -2.60 -16.59
C CYS A 174 24.33 -2.53 -17.68
N PRO A 175 23.97 -2.60 -18.98
CA PRO A 175 22.63 -2.81 -19.52
C PRO A 175 22.14 -4.26 -19.37
N PHE A 176 20.84 -4.43 -19.14
CA PHE A 176 20.21 -5.75 -19.08
C PHE A 176 18.90 -5.76 -19.91
N ASP A 177 18.41 -6.95 -20.28
CA ASP A 177 17.32 -7.10 -21.26
C ASP A 177 15.91 -6.84 -20.69
N PHE A 178 15.78 -6.37 -19.45
CA PHE A 178 14.48 -6.05 -18.88
C PHE A 178 13.95 -4.70 -19.40
N ARG A 179 12.65 -4.64 -19.66
CA ARG A 179 11.96 -3.43 -20.09
C ARG A 179 11.28 -2.70 -18.96
N VAL A 180 10.90 -3.42 -17.91
CA VAL A 180 10.31 -2.85 -16.70
C VAL A 180 10.90 -3.54 -15.48
N VAL A 181 11.24 -2.76 -14.50
CA VAL A 181 11.65 -3.23 -13.16
C VAL A 181 10.69 -2.66 -12.12
N PHE A 182 10.07 -3.53 -11.34
CA PHE A 182 9.31 -3.15 -10.16
C PHE A 182 10.11 -3.44 -8.91
N ASN A 183 10.42 -2.42 -8.11
CA ASN A 183 11.04 -2.61 -6.81
C ASN A 183 9.98 -2.62 -5.70
N THR A 184 10.01 -3.67 -4.86
CA THR A 184 9.17 -3.80 -3.66
C THR A 184 9.99 -3.93 -2.38
N VAL A 185 11.31 -3.73 -2.45
CA VAL A 185 12.26 -3.93 -1.35
C VAL A 185 12.67 -2.59 -0.76
N PRO A 186 12.48 -2.36 0.56
CA PRO A 186 12.66 -1.05 1.20
C PRO A 186 14.11 -0.76 1.63
N PHE A 187 15.08 -1.19 0.85
CA PHE A 187 16.51 -0.84 1.03
C PHE A 187 17.21 -0.78 -0.32
N GLU A 188 18.30 -0.05 -0.41
CA GLU A 188 19.04 0.14 -1.66
C GLU A 188 19.51 -1.20 -2.23
N ILE A 189 19.13 -1.46 -3.49
CA ILE A 189 19.43 -2.70 -4.21
C ILE A 189 20.32 -2.46 -5.41
N MET A 190 20.02 -1.43 -6.21
CA MET A 190 20.76 -1.19 -7.44
C MET A 190 20.67 0.27 -7.90
N SER A 191 21.71 0.69 -8.62
CA SER A 191 21.68 1.92 -9.43
C SER A 191 21.08 1.62 -10.80
N THR A 192 20.31 2.58 -11.34
CA THR A 192 19.70 2.51 -12.67
C THR A 192 20.58 3.18 -13.75
N ALA A 193 21.77 3.64 -13.39
CA ALA A 193 22.69 4.29 -14.32
C ALA A 193 23.06 3.35 -15.49
N GLY A 194 22.99 3.87 -16.72
CA GLY A 194 23.26 3.12 -17.93
C GLY A 194 22.12 2.20 -18.41
N CYS A 195 20.93 2.29 -17.82
CA CYS A 195 19.76 1.47 -18.18
C CYS A 195 18.66 2.31 -18.86
N ASP A 196 18.99 3.03 -19.92
CA ASP A 196 18.10 4.03 -20.57
C ASP A 196 16.86 3.42 -21.23
N ASN A 197 16.89 2.13 -21.56
CA ASN A 197 15.81 1.41 -22.24
C ASN A 197 14.88 0.64 -21.25
N CYS A 198 14.98 0.90 -19.96
CA CYS A 198 14.22 0.23 -18.91
C CYS A 198 13.42 1.26 -18.11
N ILE A 199 12.18 0.92 -17.78
CA ILE A 199 11.33 1.70 -16.88
C ILE A 199 11.50 1.13 -15.47
N PHE A 200 11.85 1.99 -14.53
CA PHE A 200 12.03 1.63 -13.13
C PHE A 200 10.91 2.22 -12.28
N ILE A 201 10.19 1.36 -11.56
CA ILE A 201 9.07 1.76 -10.69
C ILE A 201 9.39 1.30 -9.27
N ASP A 202 9.58 2.26 -8.36
CA ASP A 202 9.90 1.99 -6.97
C ASP A 202 8.65 2.11 -6.09
N LEU A 203 8.14 0.96 -5.63
CA LEU A 203 6.95 0.81 -4.80
C LEU A 203 7.28 0.71 -3.31
N ALA A 204 8.55 0.62 -2.98
CA ALA A 204 9.00 0.38 -1.61
C ALA A 204 8.73 1.59 -0.69
N SER A 205 8.53 1.34 0.60
CA SER A 205 8.34 2.40 1.60
C SER A 205 9.57 3.32 1.72
N ASN A 206 10.76 2.74 1.58
CA ASN A 206 12.03 3.48 1.46
C ASN A 206 12.61 3.25 0.06
N PRO A 207 13.31 4.23 -0.53
CA PRO A 207 13.92 4.08 -1.86
C PRO A 207 14.86 2.86 -1.91
N GLY A 208 14.64 2.00 -2.90
CA GLY A 208 15.51 0.86 -3.15
C GLY A 208 16.27 0.94 -4.47
N LEU A 209 15.92 1.92 -5.30
CA LEU A 209 16.57 2.21 -6.57
C LEU A 209 17.14 3.63 -6.54
N SER A 210 18.37 3.79 -7.04
CA SER A 210 19.03 5.10 -7.17
C SER A 210 19.27 5.41 -8.66
N GLY A 211 19.00 6.67 -9.06
CA GLY A 211 19.19 7.15 -10.44
C GLY A 211 18.09 8.09 -10.91
N GLY A 212 18.34 8.77 -12.05
CA GLY A 212 17.45 9.84 -12.55
C GLY A 212 16.16 9.38 -13.26
N ASN A 213 16.06 8.11 -13.62
CA ASN A 213 14.94 7.53 -14.38
C ASN A 213 14.03 6.63 -13.56
N VAL A 214 14.02 6.81 -12.22
CA VAL A 214 13.17 6.04 -11.30
C VAL A 214 11.86 6.76 -11.05
N ILE A 215 10.75 6.08 -11.29
CA ILE A 215 9.40 6.54 -10.96
C ILE A 215 9.12 6.13 -9.52
N SER A 216 9.10 7.11 -8.62
CA SER A 216 8.68 6.87 -7.23
C SER A 216 7.16 6.66 -7.18
N ALA A 217 6.74 5.50 -6.71
CA ALA A 217 5.36 5.02 -6.77
C ALA A 217 4.86 4.58 -5.39
N ARG A 218 4.96 5.49 -4.41
CA ARG A 218 4.53 5.26 -3.03
C ARG A 218 3.08 5.69 -2.82
N GLY A 219 2.38 4.99 -1.93
CA GLY A 219 1.01 5.35 -1.56
C GLY A 219 0.01 5.26 -2.71
N LEU A 220 0.28 4.44 -3.72
CA LEU A 220 -0.51 4.30 -4.94
C LEU A 220 -2.01 4.05 -4.70
N PRO A 221 -2.43 3.16 -3.79
CA PRO A 221 -3.85 2.87 -3.62
C PRO A 221 -4.68 4.12 -3.35
N GLY A 222 -4.22 4.99 -2.46
CA GLY A 222 -4.93 6.24 -2.13
C GLY A 222 -5.00 7.26 -3.26
N THR A 223 -4.06 7.22 -4.20
CA THR A 223 -3.95 8.18 -5.32
C THR A 223 -4.59 7.65 -6.60
N PHE A 224 -4.33 6.40 -6.95
CA PHE A 224 -4.73 5.80 -8.24
C PHE A 224 -6.01 4.96 -8.16
N ALA A 225 -6.37 4.49 -6.96
CA ALA A 225 -7.56 3.69 -6.71
C ALA A 225 -8.23 4.07 -5.37
N PRO A 226 -8.57 5.37 -5.16
CA PRO A 226 -9.08 5.84 -3.87
C PRO A 226 -10.42 5.21 -3.49
N GLU A 227 -11.26 4.88 -4.44
CA GLU A 227 -12.54 4.19 -4.22
C GLU A 227 -12.31 2.77 -3.69
N SER A 228 -11.48 1.96 -4.36
CA SER A 228 -11.13 0.61 -3.89
C SER A 228 -10.45 0.63 -2.51
N SER A 229 -9.59 1.61 -2.28
CA SER A 229 -8.95 1.80 -0.97
C SER A 229 -9.97 2.18 0.10
N GLY A 230 -10.93 3.04 -0.22
CA GLY A 230 -11.99 3.43 0.69
C GLY A 230 -12.92 2.27 1.05
N GLU A 231 -13.30 1.45 0.06
CA GLU A 231 -14.09 0.24 0.30
C GLU A 231 -13.34 -0.77 1.17
N LEU A 232 -12.03 -0.95 0.95
CA LEU A 232 -11.19 -1.79 1.78
C LEU A 232 -11.12 -1.28 3.23
N ILE A 233 -10.93 0.03 3.45
CA ILE A 233 -10.94 0.65 4.77
C ILE A 233 -12.29 0.42 5.46
N ALA A 234 -13.40 0.69 4.78
CA ALA A 234 -14.74 0.54 5.34
C ALA A 234 -15.08 -0.92 5.67
N GLY A 235 -14.78 -1.85 4.78
CA GLY A 235 -15.02 -3.28 5.01
C GLY A 235 -14.20 -3.83 6.18
N THR A 236 -12.93 -3.44 6.29
CA THR A 236 -12.06 -3.85 7.40
C THR A 236 -12.50 -3.20 8.71
N PHE A 237 -12.90 -1.93 8.69
CA PHE A 237 -13.50 -1.25 9.83
C PHE A 237 -14.72 -2.03 10.35
N LEU A 238 -15.68 -2.36 9.49
CA LEU A 238 -16.88 -3.10 9.86
C LEU A 238 -16.57 -4.49 10.44
N LYS A 239 -15.61 -5.19 9.82
CA LYS A 239 -15.13 -6.50 10.29
C LYS A 239 -14.56 -6.44 11.71
N LEU A 240 -13.75 -5.41 12.02
CA LEU A 240 -13.01 -5.32 13.28
C LEU A 240 -13.78 -4.60 14.37
N ALA A 241 -14.52 -3.54 14.05
CA ALA A 241 -15.33 -2.77 14.99
C ALA A 241 -16.68 -3.45 15.31
N GLY A 242 -17.22 -4.26 14.40
CA GLY A 242 -18.46 -5.01 14.58
C GLY A 242 -18.30 -6.33 15.34
N ARG A 243 -17.09 -6.78 15.65
CA ARG A 243 -16.85 -7.96 16.49
C ARG A 243 -17.10 -7.60 17.97
N LYS A 244 -18.27 -7.95 18.46
CA LYS A 244 -18.58 -8.07 19.90
C LYS A 244 -18.28 -9.48 20.39
#